data_ef836fa57a224345a13972a9971cf06a
#
_entry.id   ef836fa57a224345a13972a9971cf06a
#
_cell.length_a   1.000
_cell.length_b   1.000
_cell.length_c   1.000
_cell.angle_alpha   90.00
_cell.angle_beta   90.00
_cell.angle_gamma   90.00
#
_symmetry.space_group_name_H-M   'P 1'
#
loop_
_entity.id
_entity.type
_entity.pdbx_description
1 polymer ?
#
loop_
_entity_poly.entity_id
_entity_poly.type
_entity_poly.pdbx_seq_one_letter_code
_entity_poly.pdbx_strand_id
1 'polypeptide(L)'
;MLRLVGMPQSDEQRAMTAVLDAGEGAVLSHRSAAAMWGLLGFDLKQLEVSRARTGPNRPTRLAKVHHPRLLPAHHCTAIDHIPVTTLVRTTFDLAGSEHAGRAERALHAALKRGLSWTAVEDHLSETAARGRGGIALLRALVADHFGKPALESGLEVRFLQLLRRAGLPEPRRQVDVGDDQWVGRVDFLYDDQHLVLEVNGTWHHSGPLEVQRDHHRTARLVAAGYTVLPIPEHLILHAPEAVVRLVREARRRSA
;
A
#
# COMPACT_ATOMS: atom_id res chain seq x y z
N MET A 1 21.17 -22.58 -20.94
CA MET A 1 19.77 -22.78 -20.55
C MET A 1 19.03 -23.38 -21.74
N LEU A 2 18.33 -24.51 -21.57
CA LEU A 2 17.60 -25.19 -22.64
C LEU A 2 16.11 -24.78 -22.54
N ARG A 3 15.51 -24.44 -23.68
CA ARG A 3 14.09 -24.11 -23.80
C ARG A 3 13.40 -25.12 -24.72
N LEU A 4 12.22 -25.57 -24.33
CA LEU A 4 11.37 -26.36 -25.22
C LEU A 4 10.85 -25.49 -26.36
N VAL A 5 11.12 -25.87 -27.60
CA VAL A 5 10.66 -25.16 -28.79
C VAL A 5 9.17 -25.42 -28.96
N GLY A 6 8.39 -24.35 -29.24
CA GLY A 6 6.95 -24.44 -29.50
C GLY A 6 6.03 -24.18 -28.30
N MET A 7 6.55 -24.04 -27.07
CA MET A 7 5.74 -23.62 -25.92
C MET A 7 5.65 -22.09 -25.83
N PRO A 8 4.45 -21.51 -25.61
CA PRO A 8 4.32 -20.08 -25.32
C PRO A 8 5.11 -19.76 -24.03
N GLN A 9 5.80 -18.65 -24.04
CA GLN A 9 6.62 -18.22 -22.92
C GLN A 9 5.73 -17.50 -21.89
N SER A 10 5.57 -18.08 -20.69
CA SER A 10 4.88 -17.39 -19.60
C SER A 10 5.74 -16.26 -19.03
N ASP A 11 5.11 -15.34 -18.33
CA ASP A 11 5.79 -14.24 -17.64
C ASP A 11 6.72 -14.75 -16.53
N GLU A 12 6.37 -15.83 -15.83
CA GLU A 12 7.19 -16.49 -14.82
C GLU A 12 8.43 -17.14 -15.44
N GLN A 13 8.29 -17.78 -16.61
CA GLN A 13 9.43 -18.33 -17.35
C GLN A 13 10.39 -17.22 -17.79
N ARG A 14 9.87 -16.09 -18.24
CA ARG A 14 10.69 -14.92 -18.61
C ARG A 14 11.41 -14.37 -17.40
N ALA A 15 10.70 -14.24 -16.25
CA ALA A 15 11.24 -13.77 -14.99
C ALA A 15 12.37 -14.67 -14.48
N MET A 16 12.15 -15.99 -14.43
CA MET A 16 13.18 -16.96 -14.04
C MET A 16 14.39 -16.92 -15.00
N THR A 17 14.12 -16.82 -16.32
CA THR A 17 15.20 -16.71 -17.31
C THR A 17 16.07 -15.48 -17.06
N ALA A 18 15.46 -14.33 -16.75
CA ALA A 18 16.18 -13.10 -16.48
C ALA A 18 17.03 -13.19 -15.20
N VAL A 19 16.53 -13.84 -14.15
CA VAL A 19 17.28 -14.09 -12.92
C VAL A 19 18.51 -14.96 -13.21
N LEU A 20 18.33 -16.08 -13.92
CA LEU A 20 19.43 -17.00 -14.27
C LEU A 20 20.47 -16.33 -15.19
N ASP A 21 20.03 -15.53 -16.16
CA ASP A 21 20.92 -14.80 -17.08
C ASP A 21 21.71 -13.69 -16.34
N ALA A 22 21.09 -13.06 -15.35
CA ALA A 22 21.76 -12.05 -14.52
C ALA A 22 22.85 -12.66 -13.61
N GLY A 23 22.85 -13.98 -13.41
CA GLY A 23 23.91 -14.73 -12.71
C GLY A 23 23.60 -15.01 -11.25
N GLU A 24 24.59 -15.62 -10.59
CA GLU A 24 24.46 -16.09 -9.22
C GLU A 24 24.10 -14.95 -8.25
N GLY A 25 23.18 -15.24 -7.32
CA GLY A 25 22.69 -14.28 -6.33
C GLY A 25 21.78 -13.18 -6.90
N ALA A 26 21.38 -13.26 -8.18
CA ALA A 26 20.39 -12.36 -8.75
C ALA A 26 18.98 -12.72 -8.29
N VAL A 27 18.16 -11.69 -8.02
CA VAL A 27 16.76 -11.82 -7.63
C VAL A 27 15.92 -10.79 -8.38
N LEU A 28 14.67 -11.09 -8.67
CA LEU A 28 13.74 -10.07 -9.14
C LEU A 28 13.61 -8.97 -8.09
N SER A 29 13.53 -7.72 -8.55
CA SER A 29 13.47 -6.55 -7.68
C SER A 29 12.60 -5.44 -8.28
N HIS A 30 12.43 -4.33 -7.55
CA HIS A 30 11.72 -3.15 -8.04
C HIS A 30 10.34 -3.50 -8.61
N ARG A 31 10.04 -3.08 -9.87
CA ARG A 31 8.74 -3.29 -10.52
C ARG A 31 8.43 -4.77 -10.74
N SER A 32 9.45 -5.58 -11.08
CA SER A 32 9.23 -7.01 -11.30
C SER A 32 8.91 -7.76 -10.02
N ALA A 33 9.58 -7.43 -8.91
CA ALA A 33 9.21 -7.98 -7.61
C ALA A 33 7.81 -7.51 -7.18
N ALA A 34 7.47 -6.23 -7.40
CA ALA A 34 6.14 -5.70 -7.12
C ALA A 34 5.04 -6.44 -7.89
N ALA A 35 5.28 -6.77 -9.17
CA ALA A 35 4.37 -7.57 -9.98
C ALA A 35 4.22 -8.99 -9.43
N MET A 36 5.32 -9.64 -9.04
CA MET A 36 5.31 -10.98 -8.42
C MET A 36 4.56 -10.98 -7.08
N TRP A 37 4.69 -9.93 -6.29
CA TRP A 37 3.90 -9.72 -5.07
C TRP A 37 2.43 -9.36 -5.38
N GLY A 38 2.05 -9.21 -6.66
CA GLY A 38 0.72 -8.82 -7.09
C GLY A 38 0.33 -7.40 -6.67
N LEU A 39 1.29 -6.49 -6.52
CA LEU A 39 1.01 -5.09 -6.28
C LEU A 39 0.42 -4.46 -7.54
N LEU A 40 -0.72 -3.79 -7.40
CA LEU A 40 -1.45 -3.23 -8.54
C LEU A 40 -0.64 -2.14 -9.26
N GLY A 41 -0.74 -2.15 -10.59
CA GLY A 41 -0.05 -1.18 -11.45
C GLY A 41 1.39 -1.54 -11.80
N PHE A 42 1.84 -2.77 -11.46
CA PHE A 42 3.12 -3.33 -11.86
C PHE A 42 2.92 -4.57 -12.72
N ASP A 43 3.79 -4.79 -13.69
CA ASP A 43 3.77 -5.91 -14.61
C ASP A 43 5.18 -6.44 -14.89
N LEU A 44 5.26 -7.58 -15.59
CA LEU A 44 6.52 -8.22 -15.97
C LEU A 44 6.97 -7.91 -17.41
N LYS A 45 6.47 -6.82 -18.02
CA LYS A 45 6.86 -6.45 -19.40
C LYS A 45 8.32 -6.07 -19.49
N GLN A 46 8.78 -5.25 -18.57
CA GLN A 46 10.20 -4.88 -18.42
C GLN A 46 10.73 -5.48 -17.13
N LEU A 47 11.63 -6.45 -17.25
CA LEU A 47 12.15 -7.14 -16.10
C LEU A 47 13.27 -6.34 -15.42
N GLU A 48 13.22 -6.33 -14.09
CA GLU A 48 14.21 -5.70 -13.24
C GLU A 48 14.74 -6.71 -12.21
N VAL A 49 16.05 -6.82 -12.12
CA VAL A 49 16.73 -7.70 -11.17
C VAL A 49 17.74 -6.92 -10.33
N SER A 50 17.95 -7.36 -9.12
CA SER A 50 19.05 -6.89 -8.25
C SER A 50 20.07 -7.98 -8.06
N ARG A 51 21.35 -7.61 -8.09
CA ARG A 51 22.48 -8.49 -7.80
C ARG A 51 23.55 -7.73 -7.04
N ALA A 52 24.11 -8.34 -6.00
CA ALA A 52 25.28 -7.80 -5.33
C ALA A 52 26.45 -7.62 -6.32
N ARG A 53 27.29 -6.61 -6.08
CA ARG A 53 28.44 -6.29 -6.96
C ARG A 53 29.63 -7.22 -6.65
N THR A 54 29.44 -8.53 -6.84
CA THR A 54 30.48 -9.54 -6.64
C THR A 54 30.82 -10.21 -7.98
N GLY A 55 32.05 -10.11 -8.43
CA GLY A 55 32.52 -10.75 -9.65
C GLY A 55 32.38 -9.93 -10.95
N PRO A 56 32.73 -10.53 -12.09
CA PRO A 56 32.71 -9.84 -13.37
C PRO A 56 31.30 -9.39 -13.76
N ASN A 57 31.21 -8.16 -14.25
CA ASN A 57 29.95 -7.61 -14.74
C ASN A 57 29.54 -8.34 -16.02
N ARG A 58 28.59 -9.27 -15.91
CA ARG A 58 27.99 -9.92 -17.10
C ARG A 58 26.78 -9.06 -17.49
N PRO A 59 26.82 -8.40 -18.66
CA PRO A 59 25.67 -7.67 -19.16
C PRO A 59 24.55 -8.67 -19.50
N THR A 60 23.34 -8.45 -18.99
CA THR A 60 22.15 -9.13 -19.46
C THR A 60 21.36 -8.21 -20.38
N ARG A 61 20.73 -8.80 -21.41
CA ARG A 61 19.77 -8.10 -22.29
C ARG A 61 18.31 -8.37 -21.89
N LEU A 62 18.10 -9.28 -20.94
CA LEU A 62 16.77 -9.75 -20.57
C LEU A 62 16.14 -8.91 -19.45
N ALA A 63 16.95 -8.21 -18.67
CA ALA A 63 16.48 -7.37 -17.57
C ALA A 63 17.37 -6.15 -17.34
N LYS A 64 16.82 -5.13 -16.73
CA LYS A 64 17.57 -4.04 -16.12
C LYS A 64 18.19 -4.53 -14.82
N VAL A 65 19.52 -4.47 -14.70
CA VAL A 65 20.25 -4.89 -13.51
C VAL A 65 20.50 -3.73 -12.57
N HIS A 66 20.07 -3.87 -11.34
CA HIS A 66 20.41 -2.98 -10.24
C HIS A 66 21.53 -3.57 -9.39
N HIS A 67 22.43 -2.74 -8.95
CA HIS A 67 23.55 -3.13 -8.08
C HIS A 67 23.43 -2.42 -6.73
N PRO A 68 22.59 -2.93 -5.81
CA PRO A 68 22.48 -2.34 -4.49
C PRO A 68 23.78 -2.55 -3.70
N ARG A 69 24.11 -1.58 -2.83
CA ARG A 69 25.24 -1.71 -1.91
C ARG A 69 25.07 -2.83 -0.90
N LEU A 70 23.80 -3.11 -0.52
CA LEU A 70 23.42 -4.11 0.46
C LEU A 70 22.27 -4.94 -0.10
N LEU A 71 22.49 -6.25 -0.18
CA LEU A 71 21.47 -7.24 -0.55
C LEU A 71 21.72 -8.54 0.25
N PRO A 72 21.50 -8.52 1.57
CA PRO A 72 21.71 -9.70 2.40
C PRO A 72 20.62 -10.75 2.12
N ALA A 73 20.88 -11.99 2.50
CA ALA A 73 19.98 -13.12 2.23
C ALA A 73 18.56 -12.89 2.78
N HIS A 74 18.43 -12.27 3.96
CA HIS A 74 17.12 -11.99 4.57
C HIS A 74 16.31 -10.89 3.86
N HIS A 75 16.88 -10.17 2.88
CA HIS A 75 16.15 -9.29 1.97
C HIS A 75 15.60 -10.03 0.75
N CYS A 76 15.86 -11.32 0.64
CA CYS A 76 15.48 -12.15 -0.49
C CYS A 76 14.59 -13.30 -0.04
N THR A 77 13.70 -13.72 -0.93
CA THR A 77 12.81 -14.87 -0.77
C THR A 77 12.54 -15.49 -2.13
N ALA A 78 11.56 -16.38 -2.22
CA ALA A 78 11.11 -16.94 -3.50
C ALA A 78 9.58 -16.91 -3.56
N ILE A 79 9.05 -16.63 -4.75
CA ILE A 79 7.64 -16.80 -5.11
C ILE A 79 7.62 -17.78 -6.27
N ASP A 80 6.88 -18.87 -6.15
CA ASP A 80 6.81 -19.95 -7.16
C ASP A 80 8.21 -20.39 -7.65
N HIS A 81 9.13 -20.59 -6.71
CA HIS A 81 10.54 -20.92 -6.93
C HIS A 81 11.38 -19.85 -7.65
N ILE A 82 10.83 -18.69 -7.95
CA ILE A 82 11.55 -17.59 -8.57
C ILE A 82 12.13 -16.70 -7.47
N PRO A 83 13.47 -16.49 -7.41
CA PRO A 83 14.09 -15.59 -6.42
C PRO A 83 13.60 -14.16 -6.59
N VAL A 84 13.18 -13.55 -5.48
CA VAL A 84 12.58 -12.20 -5.47
C VAL A 84 12.99 -11.47 -4.19
N THR A 85 13.02 -10.14 -4.22
CA THR A 85 13.17 -9.34 -2.98
C THR A 85 11.94 -9.51 -2.08
N THR A 86 12.14 -9.54 -0.76
CA THR A 86 11.04 -9.55 0.21
C THR A 86 10.08 -8.37 -0.01
N LEU A 87 8.86 -8.49 0.45
CA LEU A 87 7.84 -7.45 0.24
C LEU A 87 8.30 -6.09 0.80
N VAL A 88 8.88 -6.07 2.02
CA VAL A 88 9.43 -4.84 2.60
C VAL A 88 10.57 -4.28 1.75
N ARG A 89 11.52 -5.12 1.32
CA ARG A 89 12.63 -4.69 0.46
C ARG A 89 12.13 -4.14 -0.87
N THR A 90 11.14 -4.77 -1.47
CA THR A 90 10.52 -4.31 -2.72
C THR A 90 9.93 -2.91 -2.58
N THR A 91 9.23 -2.61 -1.48
CA THR A 91 8.70 -1.25 -1.23
C THR A 91 9.80 -0.21 -1.10
N PHE A 92 10.95 -0.57 -0.52
CA PHE A 92 12.13 0.32 -0.44
C PHE A 92 12.78 0.57 -1.80
N ASP A 93 12.91 -0.45 -2.61
CA ASP A 93 13.45 -0.31 -3.96
C ASP A 93 12.53 0.58 -4.83
N LEU A 94 11.22 0.42 -4.70
CA LEU A 94 10.23 1.28 -5.37
C LEU A 94 10.28 2.73 -4.85
N ALA A 95 10.41 2.95 -3.55
CA ALA A 95 10.54 4.30 -2.99
C ALA A 95 11.75 5.05 -3.54
N GLY A 96 12.82 4.32 -3.90
CA GLY A 96 14.03 4.88 -4.50
C GLY A 96 13.98 5.09 -6.01
N SER A 97 13.05 4.45 -6.72
CA SER A 97 13.02 4.41 -8.19
C SER A 97 11.73 4.94 -8.82
N GLU A 98 10.64 4.99 -8.07
CA GLU A 98 9.34 5.47 -8.55
C GLU A 98 9.06 6.90 -8.08
N HIS A 99 8.10 7.54 -8.75
CA HIS A 99 7.52 8.78 -8.26
C HIS A 99 6.84 8.57 -6.89
N ALA A 100 6.98 9.54 -5.98
CA ALA A 100 6.55 9.44 -4.58
C ALA A 100 5.12 8.88 -4.41
N GLY A 101 4.14 9.42 -5.14
CA GLY A 101 2.76 8.95 -5.04
C GLY A 101 2.53 7.51 -5.54
N ARG A 102 3.41 6.97 -6.42
CA ARG A 102 3.34 5.57 -6.84
C ARG A 102 3.99 4.66 -5.82
N ALA A 103 5.11 5.09 -5.24
CA ALA A 103 5.78 4.37 -4.16
C ALA A 103 4.91 4.28 -2.90
N GLU A 104 4.24 5.37 -2.55
CA GLU A 104 3.26 5.41 -1.44
C GLU A 104 2.11 4.42 -1.67
N ARG A 105 1.48 4.43 -2.85
CA ARG A 105 0.43 3.45 -3.18
C ARG A 105 0.94 2.01 -3.12
N ALA A 106 2.17 1.75 -3.57
CA ALA A 106 2.78 0.42 -3.48
C ALA A 106 2.98 -0.01 -2.02
N LEU A 107 3.44 0.88 -1.15
CA LEU A 107 3.58 0.62 0.29
C LEU A 107 2.21 0.30 0.91
N HIS A 108 1.18 1.11 0.65
CA HIS A 108 -0.17 0.84 1.16
C HIS A 108 -0.73 -0.50 0.65
N ALA A 109 -0.49 -0.85 -0.61
CA ALA A 109 -0.88 -2.15 -1.15
C ALA A 109 -0.12 -3.31 -0.48
N ALA A 110 1.16 -3.12 -0.14
CA ALA A 110 1.97 -4.09 0.58
C ALA A 110 1.49 -4.28 2.04
N LEU A 111 1.12 -3.19 2.72
CA LEU A 111 0.52 -3.23 4.06
C LEU A 111 -0.80 -4.03 4.07
N LYS A 112 -1.66 -3.83 3.08
CA LYS A 112 -2.88 -4.64 2.91
C LYS A 112 -2.60 -6.13 2.65
N ARG A 113 -1.40 -6.49 2.20
CA ARG A 113 -0.93 -7.88 2.00
C ARG A 113 -0.17 -8.45 3.19
N GLY A 114 -0.22 -7.79 4.34
CA GLY A 114 0.37 -8.27 5.59
C GLY A 114 1.76 -7.73 5.90
N LEU A 115 2.29 -6.77 5.12
CA LEU A 115 3.47 -6.03 5.55
C LEU A 115 3.11 -5.19 6.78
N SER A 116 3.90 -5.30 7.85
CA SER A 116 3.68 -4.48 9.05
C SER A 116 4.49 -3.18 9.00
N TRP A 117 4.00 -2.14 9.65
CA TRP A 117 4.75 -0.90 9.83
C TRP A 117 6.04 -1.10 10.63
N THR A 118 6.02 -2.02 11.60
CA THR A 118 7.24 -2.41 12.36
C THR A 118 8.30 -2.97 11.42
N ALA A 119 7.93 -3.85 10.47
CA ALA A 119 8.88 -4.36 9.48
C ALA A 119 9.43 -3.25 8.56
N VAL A 120 8.63 -2.22 8.25
CA VAL A 120 9.11 -1.04 7.51
C VAL A 120 10.10 -0.23 8.34
N GLU A 121 9.83 -0.01 9.63
CA GLU A 121 10.71 0.71 10.55
C GLU A 121 12.03 -0.03 10.78
N ASP A 122 11.97 -1.34 11.02
CA ASP A 122 13.15 -2.20 11.18
C ASP A 122 14.04 -2.14 9.92
N HIS A 123 13.44 -2.27 8.76
CA HIS A 123 14.16 -2.19 7.48
C HIS A 123 14.74 -0.79 7.22
N LEU A 124 14.03 0.29 7.63
CA LEU A 124 14.58 1.64 7.63
C LEU A 124 15.82 1.74 8.52
N SER A 125 15.76 1.20 9.73
CA SER A 125 16.87 1.25 10.68
C SER A 125 18.10 0.52 10.15
N GLU A 126 17.90 -0.63 9.51
CA GLU A 126 18.96 -1.42 8.90
C GLU A 126 19.59 -0.77 7.67
N THR A 127 18.75 -0.18 6.81
CA THR A 127 19.16 0.19 5.44
C THR A 127 19.29 1.68 5.19
N ALA A 128 18.90 2.54 6.15
CA ALA A 128 18.92 3.99 5.98
C ALA A 128 20.36 4.52 5.96
N ALA A 129 20.91 4.68 4.77
CA ALA A 129 22.19 5.33 4.54
C ALA A 129 22.01 6.69 3.85
N ARG A 130 22.93 7.65 4.12
CA ARG A 130 22.95 8.94 3.42
C ARG A 130 23.00 8.74 1.90
N GLY A 131 22.12 9.44 1.19
CA GLY A 131 22.08 9.42 -0.28
C GLY A 131 21.31 8.25 -0.91
N ARG A 132 20.64 7.40 -0.12
CA ARG A 132 19.73 6.40 -0.68
C ARG A 132 18.39 7.04 -1.02
N GLY A 133 17.94 6.88 -2.27
CA GLY A 133 16.63 7.37 -2.72
C GLY A 133 15.49 6.77 -1.91
N GLY A 134 14.39 7.52 -1.75
CA GLY A 134 13.16 7.06 -1.10
C GLY A 134 13.16 7.01 0.44
N ILE A 135 14.32 7.07 1.09
CA ILE A 135 14.42 7.01 2.56
C ILE A 135 13.67 8.16 3.24
N ALA A 136 13.75 9.37 2.68
CA ALA A 136 13.04 10.52 3.23
C ALA A 136 11.51 10.34 3.15
N LEU A 137 11.01 9.81 2.03
CA LEU A 137 9.60 9.49 1.85
C LEU A 137 9.14 8.44 2.88
N LEU A 138 9.86 7.32 2.99
CA LEU A 138 9.49 6.25 3.91
C LEU A 138 9.57 6.68 5.38
N ARG A 139 10.58 7.49 5.77
CA ARG A 139 10.64 8.08 7.12
C ARG A 139 9.44 8.98 7.41
N ALA A 140 9.03 9.81 6.44
CA ALA A 140 7.87 10.68 6.60
C ALA A 140 6.58 9.85 6.78
N LEU A 141 6.41 8.77 6.00
CA LEU A 141 5.26 7.88 6.11
C LEU A 141 5.24 7.10 7.43
N VAL A 142 6.39 6.61 7.89
CA VAL A 142 6.53 5.95 9.21
C VAL A 142 6.25 6.94 10.35
N ALA A 143 6.82 8.14 10.29
CA ALA A 143 6.60 9.18 11.29
C ALA A 143 5.13 9.62 11.35
N ASP A 144 4.46 9.70 10.20
CA ASP A 144 3.03 10.00 10.14
C ASP A 144 2.19 8.86 10.72
N HIS A 145 2.61 7.61 10.50
CA HIS A 145 1.95 6.44 11.06
C HIS A 145 2.07 6.37 12.59
N PHE A 146 3.29 6.47 13.14
CA PHE A 146 3.52 6.34 14.59
C PHE A 146 3.28 7.63 15.37
N GLY A 147 3.36 8.79 14.72
CA GLY A 147 3.15 10.11 15.34
C GLY A 147 1.68 10.57 15.36
N LYS A 148 0.82 9.93 14.57
CA LYS A 148 -0.61 10.21 14.48
C LYS A 148 -1.35 8.91 14.24
N PRO A 149 -2.62 8.75 14.70
CA PRO A 149 -3.44 7.63 14.26
C PRO A 149 -3.48 7.60 12.73
N ALA A 150 -3.10 6.46 12.18
CA ALA A 150 -2.81 6.31 10.75
C ALA A 150 -3.99 6.71 9.87
N LEU A 151 -3.68 7.47 8.82
CA LEU A 151 -4.56 7.59 7.67
C LEU A 151 -4.27 6.39 6.76
N GLU A 152 -5.23 5.48 6.61
CA GLU A 152 -5.04 4.25 5.86
C GLU A 152 -5.01 4.46 4.34
N SER A 153 -5.39 5.64 3.86
CA SER A 153 -5.37 5.96 2.43
C SER A 153 -5.09 7.43 2.11
N GLY A 154 -4.54 7.71 0.96
CA GLY A 154 -4.40 9.08 0.44
C GLY A 154 -5.75 9.82 0.27
N LEU A 155 -6.86 9.07 0.22
CA LEU A 155 -8.21 9.62 0.19
C LEU A 155 -8.61 10.23 1.53
N GLU A 156 -8.25 9.57 2.64
CA GLU A 156 -8.51 10.08 3.99
C GLU A 156 -7.75 11.39 4.25
N VAL A 157 -6.49 11.48 3.76
CA VAL A 157 -5.74 12.74 3.81
C VAL A 157 -6.47 13.86 3.06
N ARG A 158 -6.92 13.57 1.83
CA ARG A 158 -7.67 14.54 1.02
C ARG A 158 -8.99 14.92 1.68
N PHE A 159 -9.71 13.94 2.20
CA PHE A 159 -10.96 14.17 2.92
C PHE A 159 -10.77 15.12 4.11
N LEU A 160 -9.77 14.90 4.98
CA LEU A 160 -9.44 15.81 6.08
C LEU A 160 -9.06 17.21 5.60
N GLN A 161 -8.29 17.31 4.53
CA GLN A 161 -7.96 18.62 3.94
C GLN A 161 -9.20 19.38 3.46
N LEU A 162 -10.19 18.66 2.90
CA LEU A 162 -11.47 19.27 2.51
C LEU A 162 -12.24 19.81 3.72
N LEU A 163 -12.32 19.03 4.81
CA LEU A 163 -12.99 19.46 6.04
C LEU A 163 -12.30 20.69 6.63
N ARG A 164 -10.97 20.69 6.72
CA ARG A 164 -10.20 21.84 7.24
C ARG A 164 -10.40 23.10 6.40
N ARG A 165 -10.33 22.99 5.07
CA ARG A 165 -10.57 24.12 4.15
C ARG A 165 -11.99 24.68 4.28
N ALA A 166 -12.95 23.82 4.60
CA ALA A 166 -14.34 24.20 4.80
C ALA A 166 -14.65 24.75 6.21
N GLY A 167 -13.65 24.83 7.11
CA GLY A 167 -13.80 25.27 8.49
C GLY A 167 -14.63 24.31 9.35
N LEU A 168 -14.71 23.03 8.96
CA LEU A 168 -15.37 22.01 9.77
C LEU A 168 -14.43 21.51 10.88
N PRO A 169 -14.95 21.18 12.06
CA PRO A 169 -14.16 20.56 13.12
C PRO A 169 -13.48 19.29 12.61
N GLU A 170 -12.29 19.01 13.11
CA GLU A 170 -11.56 17.78 12.74
C GLU A 170 -12.16 16.59 13.51
N PRO A 171 -12.62 15.52 12.81
CA PRO A 171 -13.10 14.32 13.48
C PRO A 171 -11.95 13.53 14.09
N ARG A 172 -12.22 12.71 15.11
CA ARG A 172 -11.27 11.69 15.55
C ARG A 172 -11.07 10.65 14.47
N ARG A 173 -9.85 10.11 14.39
CA ARG A 173 -9.43 9.22 13.31
C ARG A 173 -9.19 7.82 13.83
N GLN A 174 -9.50 6.81 13.01
CA GLN A 174 -9.18 5.41 13.26
C GLN A 174 -9.59 4.98 14.67
N VAL A 175 -10.86 5.22 15.01
CA VAL A 175 -11.42 5.00 16.34
C VAL A 175 -12.01 3.60 16.43
N ASP A 176 -11.64 2.86 17.47
CA ASP A 176 -12.32 1.64 17.84
C ASP A 176 -13.65 2.02 18.50
N VAL A 177 -14.75 1.53 17.97
CA VAL A 177 -16.11 1.79 18.44
C VAL A 177 -16.79 0.51 18.90
N GLY A 178 -17.62 0.63 19.91
CA GLY A 178 -18.38 -0.43 20.56
C GLY A 178 -18.69 -0.01 21.99
N ASP A 179 -19.66 -0.69 22.58
CA ASP A 179 -19.98 -0.65 24.00
C ASP A 179 -19.27 -1.82 24.72
N ASP A 180 -20.00 -2.67 25.43
CA ASP A 180 -19.45 -3.90 26.05
C ASP A 180 -18.92 -4.93 25.03
N GLN A 181 -19.22 -4.75 23.73
CA GLN A 181 -18.71 -5.57 22.64
C GLN A 181 -18.05 -4.67 21.56
N TRP A 182 -16.80 -4.97 21.23
CA TRP A 182 -16.11 -4.33 20.13
C TRP A 182 -16.88 -4.52 18.81
N VAL A 183 -17.27 -3.43 18.17
CA VAL A 183 -18.01 -3.43 16.89
C VAL A 183 -17.07 -3.37 15.71
N GLY A 184 -16.04 -2.54 15.81
CA GLY A 184 -15.04 -2.38 14.76
C GLY A 184 -14.29 -1.05 14.85
N ARG A 185 -13.30 -0.88 13.99
CA ARG A 185 -12.55 0.36 13.82
C ARG A 185 -13.15 1.17 12.68
N VAL A 186 -13.40 2.47 12.90
CA VAL A 186 -13.98 3.40 11.93
C VAL A 186 -12.96 4.45 11.50
N ASP A 187 -13.04 4.95 10.25
CA ASP A 187 -12.05 5.89 9.72
C ASP A 187 -12.11 7.23 10.46
N PHE A 188 -13.31 7.76 10.66
CA PHE A 188 -13.52 9.05 11.31
C PHE A 188 -14.76 9.04 12.19
N LEU A 189 -14.69 9.73 13.33
CA LEU A 189 -15.78 9.85 14.29
C LEU A 189 -15.89 11.29 14.79
N TYR A 190 -17.09 11.83 14.75
CA TYR A 190 -17.53 12.96 15.58
C TYR A 190 -18.24 12.41 16.82
N ASP A 191 -17.55 12.41 17.97
CA ASP A 191 -18.05 11.82 19.21
C ASP A 191 -19.32 12.53 19.72
N ASP A 192 -19.35 13.86 19.63
CA ASP A 192 -20.45 14.72 20.07
C ASP A 192 -21.77 14.42 19.35
N GLN A 193 -21.71 13.81 18.18
CA GLN A 193 -22.87 13.54 17.32
C GLN A 193 -23.03 12.05 17.00
N HIS A 194 -22.20 11.15 17.56
CA HIS A 194 -22.18 9.74 17.23
C HIS A 194 -22.18 9.49 15.70
N LEU A 195 -21.46 10.39 14.98
CA LEU A 195 -21.42 10.37 13.52
C LEU A 195 -20.10 9.75 13.02
N VAL A 196 -20.23 8.58 12.44
CA VAL A 196 -19.15 7.85 11.77
C VAL A 196 -19.09 8.29 10.31
N LEU A 197 -17.88 8.62 9.83
CA LEU A 197 -17.62 8.89 8.41
C LEU A 197 -16.67 7.80 7.89
N GLU A 198 -17.06 7.10 6.84
CA GLU A 198 -16.24 6.06 6.21
C GLU A 198 -15.88 6.45 4.78
N VAL A 199 -14.59 6.50 4.50
CA VAL A 199 -14.07 6.84 3.17
C VAL A 199 -13.92 5.58 2.33
N ASN A 200 -14.86 5.38 1.40
CA ASN A 200 -14.92 4.19 0.57
C ASN A 200 -14.20 4.43 -0.76
N GLY A 201 -13.06 3.78 -0.96
CA GLY A 201 -12.37 3.72 -2.26
C GLY A 201 -13.10 2.80 -3.25
N THR A 202 -13.05 3.13 -4.55
CA THR A 202 -13.66 2.33 -5.65
C THR A 202 -13.04 0.95 -5.83
N TRP A 203 -12.02 0.59 -5.07
CA TRP A 203 -11.30 -0.67 -5.19
C TRP A 203 -11.94 -1.85 -4.46
N HIS A 204 -13.04 -1.61 -3.72
CA HIS A 204 -13.83 -2.69 -3.13
C HIS A 204 -14.84 -3.23 -4.17
N HIS A 205 -14.35 -3.87 -5.22
CA HIS A 205 -15.11 -4.93 -5.88
C HIS A 205 -15.01 -6.16 -4.97
N SER A 206 -15.60 -6.02 -3.81
CA SER A 206 -15.76 -7.08 -2.82
C SER A 206 -16.67 -8.13 -3.41
N GLY A 207 -16.27 -9.39 -3.32
CA GLY A 207 -17.17 -10.49 -3.65
C GLY A 207 -18.44 -10.46 -2.76
N PRO A 208 -19.49 -11.22 -3.09
CA PRO A 208 -20.77 -11.21 -2.36
C PRO A 208 -20.63 -11.38 -0.85
N LEU A 209 -19.62 -12.13 -0.39
CA LEU A 209 -19.33 -12.37 1.04
C LEU A 209 -18.76 -11.13 1.77
N GLU A 210 -17.99 -10.30 1.08
CA GLU A 210 -17.44 -9.06 1.66
C GLU A 210 -18.50 -7.98 1.76
N VAL A 211 -19.36 -7.87 0.75
CA VAL A 211 -20.55 -6.99 0.79
C VAL A 211 -21.47 -7.35 1.97
N GLN A 212 -21.68 -8.64 2.25
CA GLN A 212 -22.46 -9.06 3.41
C GLN A 212 -21.77 -8.68 4.73
N ARG A 213 -20.47 -8.82 4.84
CA ARG A 213 -19.72 -8.43 6.05
C ARG A 213 -19.79 -6.92 6.31
N ASP A 214 -19.67 -6.10 5.26
CA ASP A 214 -19.78 -4.64 5.35
C ASP A 214 -21.18 -4.21 5.77
N HIS A 215 -22.23 -4.84 5.21
CA HIS A 215 -23.60 -4.61 5.64
C HIS A 215 -23.84 -5.00 7.11
N HIS A 216 -23.31 -6.16 7.56
CA HIS A 216 -23.39 -6.58 8.95
C HIS A 216 -22.65 -5.62 9.90
N ARG A 217 -21.47 -5.12 9.50
CA ARG A 217 -20.72 -4.15 10.29
C ARG A 217 -21.47 -2.83 10.40
N THR A 218 -21.97 -2.30 9.30
CA THR A 218 -22.79 -1.07 9.29
C THR A 218 -24.03 -1.24 10.16
N ALA A 219 -24.75 -2.37 10.07
CA ALA A 219 -25.92 -2.64 10.89
C ALA A 219 -25.58 -2.66 12.40
N ARG A 220 -24.43 -3.22 12.79
CA ARG A 220 -23.96 -3.21 14.19
C ARG A 220 -23.63 -1.82 14.68
N LEU A 221 -22.99 -0.96 13.86
CA LEU A 221 -22.72 0.44 14.20
C LEU A 221 -24.04 1.20 14.43
N VAL A 222 -25.02 1.02 13.56
CA VAL A 222 -26.35 1.65 13.69
C VAL A 222 -27.06 1.14 14.94
N ALA A 223 -27.00 -0.18 15.24
CA ALA A 223 -27.58 -0.74 16.46
C ALA A 223 -26.90 -0.21 17.74
N ALA A 224 -25.61 0.13 17.67
CA ALA A 224 -24.86 0.78 18.75
C ALA A 224 -25.10 2.32 18.83
N GLY A 225 -26.05 2.86 18.08
CA GLY A 225 -26.44 4.26 18.13
C GLY A 225 -25.64 5.22 17.26
N TYR A 226 -24.80 4.71 16.37
CA TYR A 226 -24.02 5.56 15.45
C TYR A 226 -24.79 5.82 14.15
N THR A 227 -24.70 7.07 13.67
CA THR A 227 -25.06 7.40 12.28
C THR A 227 -23.83 7.14 11.40
N VAL A 228 -23.97 6.32 10.37
CA VAL A 228 -22.86 6.02 9.45
C VAL A 228 -23.05 6.75 8.12
N LEU A 229 -22.10 7.60 7.74
CA LEU A 229 -22.08 8.33 6.48
C LEU A 229 -20.92 7.82 5.59
N PRO A 230 -21.22 7.03 4.56
CA PRO A 230 -20.21 6.64 3.58
C PRO A 230 -19.83 7.85 2.71
N ILE A 231 -18.53 8.05 2.50
CA ILE A 231 -17.96 9.10 1.65
C ILE A 231 -17.27 8.42 0.44
N PRO A 232 -17.94 8.37 -0.73
CA PRO A 232 -17.38 7.73 -1.91
C PRO A 232 -16.15 8.48 -2.45
N GLU A 233 -15.14 7.73 -2.90
CA GLU A 233 -13.91 8.26 -3.49
C GLU A 233 -14.15 9.27 -4.60
N HIS A 234 -15.08 8.97 -5.52
CA HIS A 234 -15.35 9.85 -6.65
C HIS A 234 -15.84 11.25 -6.21
N LEU A 235 -16.53 11.36 -5.09
CA LEU A 235 -16.94 12.67 -4.54
C LEU A 235 -15.74 13.44 -3.99
N ILE A 236 -14.81 12.77 -3.30
CA ILE A 236 -13.58 13.40 -2.78
C ILE A 236 -12.72 13.93 -3.92
N LEU A 237 -12.66 13.19 -5.05
CA LEU A 237 -11.80 13.52 -6.17
C LEU A 237 -12.42 14.54 -7.13
N HIS A 238 -13.73 14.44 -7.39
CA HIS A 238 -14.38 15.18 -8.48
C HIS A 238 -15.48 16.12 -8.04
N ALA A 239 -15.98 16.03 -6.80
CA ALA A 239 -17.03 16.88 -6.26
C ALA A 239 -16.82 17.25 -4.78
N PRO A 240 -15.66 17.86 -4.43
CA PRO A 240 -15.29 18.13 -3.04
C PRO A 240 -16.31 18.98 -2.26
N GLU A 241 -16.99 19.90 -2.95
CA GLU A 241 -18.05 20.72 -2.33
C GLU A 241 -19.27 19.88 -1.93
N ALA A 242 -19.58 18.81 -2.69
CA ALA A 242 -20.65 17.90 -2.33
C ALA A 242 -20.33 17.13 -1.05
N VAL A 243 -19.07 16.71 -0.87
CA VAL A 243 -18.58 16.08 0.37
C VAL A 243 -18.80 17.00 1.56
N VAL A 244 -18.39 18.28 1.46
CA VAL A 244 -18.55 19.27 2.53
C VAL A 244 -20.04 19.48 2.87
N ARG A 245 -20.90 19.56 1.86
CA ARG A 245 -22.36 19.67 2.09
C ARG A 245 -22.92 18.46 2.82
N LEU A 246 -22.57 17.25 2.37
CA LEU A 246 -23.01 16.00 3.01
C LEU A 246 -22.62 15.93 4.48
N VAL A 247 -21.35 16.23 4.79
CA VAL A 247 -20.87 16.21 6.18
C VAL A 247 -21.57 17.27 7.03
N ARG A 248 -21.75 18.49 6.51
CA ARG A 248 -22.49 19.56 7.23
C ARG A 248 -23.93 19.16 7.52
N GLU A 249 -24.59 18.55 6.56
CA GLU A 249 -25.98 18.10 6.69
C GLU A 249 -26.10 16.94 7.69
N ALA A 250 -25.22 15.93 7.59
CA ALA A 250 -25.18 14.83 8.55
C ALA A 250 -24.98 15.34 9.99
N ARG A 251 -24.01 16.23 10.19
CA ARG A 251 -23.74 16.83 11.52
C ARG A 251 -24.94 17.62 12.08
N ARG A 252 -25.73 18.30 11.23
CA ARG A 252 -26.95 18.99 11.70
C ARG A 252 -28.07 18.03 12.09
N ARG A 253 -28.16 16.87 11.44
CA ARG A 253 -29.20 15.88 11.73
C ARG A 253 -28.90 15.06 12.99
N SER A 254 -27.61 14.93 13.32
CA SER A 254 -27.13 14.17 14.48
C SER A 254 -26.90 15.07 15.72
N ALA A 255 -27.14 16.36 15.63
CA ALA A 255 -27.09 17.33 16.74
C ALA A 255 -28.47 17.45 17.38
#